data_db1e0e12d2f8fb905411b734842dbc58
#
_entry.id   db1e0e12d2f8fb905411b734842dbc58
#
_cell.length_a   1.000
_cell.length_b   1.000
_cell.length_c   1.000
_cell.angle_alpha   90.00
_cell.angle_beta   90.00
_cell.angle_gamma   90.00
#
_symmetry.space_group_name_H-M   'P 1'
#
loop_
_entity.id
_entity.type
_entity.pdbx_description
1 polymer ?
#
loop_
_entity_poly.entity_id
_entity_poly.type
_entity_poly.pdbx_seq_one_letter_code
_entity_poly.pdbx_strand_id
1 'polypeptide(L)'
;KETAYAVRQAGASEADIVHFSDIVSGAVKLNDYQFLLFPGGFLDGDDLGAAHAAAQRWLYLKDSEEKPLLEHLNKFLDDGKLIMGICNGFQLLVKLGILPCLDNKRFERQVSLTHNLSARYEDRWVELKANPKSPCIFTQGIDLLQVPVRHGEGRIVTPDETTLDRLEQENLICLQYTNPN
;
A
#
# COMPACT_ATOMS: atom_id res chain seq x y z
N LYS A 1 -6.38 -2.58 15.14
CA LYS A 1 -5.85 -2.94 16.49
C LYS A 1 -4.64 -3.89 16.35
N GLU A 2 -4.75 -5.01 15.61
CA GLU A 2 -3.66 -5.98 15.41
C GLU A 2 -2.41 -5.33 14.82
N THR A 3 -2.56 -4.51 13.79
CA THR A 3 -1.47 -3.77 13.16
C THR A 3 -0.72 -2.87 14.15
N ALA A 4 -1.44 -2.08 14.95
CA ALA A 4 -0.82 -1.23 15.97
C ALA A 4 -0.12 -2.06 17.06
N TYR A 5 -0.67 -3.22 17.41
CA TYR A 5 -0.02 -4.16 18.32
C TYR A 5 1.29 -4.69 17.70
N ALA A 6 1.25 -5.15 16.45
CA ALA A 6 2.42 -5.69 15.75
C ALA A 6 3.56 -4.65 15.65
N VAL A 7 3.22 -3.42 15.32
CA VAL A 7 4.20 -2.32 15.20
C VAL A 7 4.87 -2.02 16.56
N ARG A 8 4.10 -2.04 17.65
CA ARG A 8 4.67 -1.90 19.01
C ARG A 8 5.56 -3.07 19.38
N GLN A 9 5.16 -4.31 19.04
CA GLN A 9 6.01 -5.49 19.26
C GLN A 9 7.31 -5.43 18.45
N ALA A 10 7.29 -4.77 17.29
CA ALA A 10 8.46 -4.52 16.47
C ALA A 10 9.35 -3.36 17.00
N GLY A 11 8.99 -2.74 18.12
CA GLY A 11 9.83 -1.74 18.79
C GLY A 11 9.45 -0.29 18.55
N ALA A 12 8.30 0.00 17.93
CA ALA A 12 7.81 1.37 17.86
C ALA A 12 7.45 1.89 19.26
N SER A 13 7.89 3.09 19.59
CA SER A 13 7.59 3.74 20.88
C SER A 13 6.10 4.02 21.03
N GLU A 14 5.46 4.42 19.95
CA GLU A 14 4.04 4.74 19.90
C GLU A 14 3.41 4.20 18.61
N ALA A 15 2.13 3.90 18.64
CA ALA A 15 1.35 3.52 17.46
C ALA A 15 -0.11 3.91 17.67
N ASP A 16 -0.53 4.94 16.99
CA ASP A 16 -1.90 5.46 17.02
C ASP A 16 -2.78 4.82 15.97
N ILE A 17 -4.04 4.65 16.33
CA ILE A 17 -5.07 4.25 15.37
C ILE A 17 -5.85 5.52 15.04
N VAL A 18 -5.55 6.07 13.87
CA VAL A 18 -6.13 7.32 13.40
C VAL A 18 -7.33 7.04 12.51
N HIS A 19 -8.46 7.66 12.79
CA HIS A 19 -9.60 7.62 11.91
C HIS A 19 -9.44 8.66 10.78
N PHE A 20 -9.92 8.34 9.60
CA PHE A 20 -9.80 9.23 8.45
C PHE A 20 -10.42 10.62 8.68
N SER A 21 -11.53 10.68 9.43
CA SER A 21 -12.18 11.95 9.81
C SER A 21 -11.28 12.88 10.63
N ASP A 22 -10.35 12.30 11.42
CA ASP A 22 -9.47 13.09 12.27
C ASP A 22 -8.39 13.80 11.44
N ILE A 23 -8.01 13.19 10.31
CA ILE A 23 -7.12 13.81 9.31
C ILE A 23 -7.88 14.94 8.60
N VAL A 24 -9.11 14.67 8.14
CA VAL A 24 -9.95 15.66 7.44
C VAL A 24 -10.27 16.85 8.33
N SER A 25 -10.58 16.62 9.61
CA SER A 25 -10.85 17.70 10.55
C SER A 25 -9.61 18.49 10.99
N GLY A 26 -8.41 18.02 10.65
CA GLY A 26 -7.15 18.59 11.13
C GLY A 26 -6.82 18.29 12.58
N ALA A 27 -7.61 17.43 13.25
CA ALA A 27 -7.32 16.98 14.62
C ALA A 27 -6.02 16.16 14.70
N VAL A 28 -5.67 15.47 13.62
CA VAL A 28 -4.43 14.72 13.47
C VAL A 28 -3.68 15.21 12.24
N LYS A 29 -2.41 15.52 12.42
CA LYS A 29 -1.50 15.92 11.35
C LYS A 29 -0.61 14.76 10.96
N LEU A 30 -0.59 14.38 9.69
CA LEU A 30 0.26 13.28 9.19
C LEU A 30 1.74 13.54 9.48
N ASN A 31 2.15 14.79 9.45
CA ASN A 31 3.54 15.19 9.67
C ASN A 31 4.06 14.95 11.10
N ASP A 32 3.19 14.66 12.05
CA ASP A 32 3.61 14.33 13.43
C ASP A 32 4.12 12.88 13.53
N TYR A 33 3.87 12.06 12.51
CA TYR A 33 4.29 10.66 12.44
C TYR A 33 5.51 10.47 11.54
N GLN A 34 6.25 9.38 11.76
CA GLN A 34 7.40 8.96 10.95
C GLN A 34 7.06 7.83 10.00
N PHE A 35 5.98 7.10 10.30
CA PHE A 35 5.56 5.94 9.54
C PHE A 35 4.03 5.89 9.45
N LEU A 36 3.51 5.78 8.24
CA LEU A 36 2.10 5.54 7.96
C LEU A 36 1.89 4.11 7.50
N LEU A 37 1.01 3.41 8.19
CA LEU A 37 0.64 2.05 7.83
C LEU A 37 -0.86 2.01 7.47
N PHE A 38 -1.14 1.69 6.21
CA PHE A 38 -2.49 1.44 5.71
C PHE A 38 -2.82 -0.05 5.88
N PRO A 39 -3.71 -0.41 6.81
CA PRO A 39 -4.03 -1.80 7.09
C PRO A 39 -4.88 -2.45 6.00
N GLY A 40 -4.98 -3.76 6.06
CA GLY A 40 -5.93 -4.53 5.29
C GLY A 40 -7.36 -4.42 5.86
N GLY A 41 -8.27 -5.04 5.15
CA GLY A 41 -9.70 -5.09 5.45
C GLY A 41 -10.53 -4.89 4.18
N PHE A 42 -11.83 -4.66 4.36
CA PHE A 42 -12.77 -4.36 3.28
C PHE A 42 -13.39 -2.99 3.56
N LEU A 43 -12.58 -1.96 3.47
CA LEU A 43 -13.05 -0.61 3.71
C LEU A 43 -14.09 -0.23 2.64
N ASP A 44 -15.25 0.24 3.09
CA ASP A 44 -16.40 0.56 2.21
C ASP A 44 -16.96 -0.65 1.43
N GLY A 45 -16.74 -1.88 1.93
CA GLY A 45 -17.28 -3.12 1.36
C GLY A 45 -16.65 -3.57 0.04
N ASP A 46 -15.73 -2.78 -0.53
CA ASP A 46 -15.13 -2.99 -1.86
C ASP A 46 -16.14 -3.13 -3.02
N ASP A 47 -17.39 -2.69 -2.83
CA ASP A 47 -18.47 -2.82 -3.82
C ASP A 47 -18.16 -2.12 -5.16
N LEU A 48 -17.36 -1.06 -5.12
CA LEU A 48 -16.88 -0.33 -6.30
C LEU A 48 -15.49 -0.78 -6.76
N GLY A 49 -15.00 -1.90 -6.24
CA GLY A 49 -13.63 -2.39 -6.40
C GLY A 49 -12.75 -2.05 -5.19
N ALA A 50 -11.81 -2.94 -4.92
CA ALA A 50 -10.96 -2.89 -3.72
C ALA A 50 -10.28 -1.53 -3.54
N ALA A 51 -10.46 -0.93 -2.35
CA ALA A 51 -9.93 0.38 -1.97
C ALA A 51 -10.35 1.57 -2.87
N HIS A 52 -11.35 1.42 -3.74
CA HIS A 52 -11.72 2.48 -4.69
C HIS A 52 -12.29 3.71 -3.97
N ALA A 53 -13.26 3.53 -3.09
CA ALA A 53 -13.87 4.63 -2.34
C ALA A 53 -12.85 5.35 -1.44
N ALA A 54 -11.95 4.60 -0.80
CA ALA A 54 -10.87 5.20 -0.02
C ALA A 54 -9.93 6.04 -0.88
N ALA A 55 -9.55 5.56 -2.07
CA ALA A 55 -8.72 6.33 -3.00
C ALA A 55 -9.39 7.64 -3.42
N GLN A 56 -10.69 7.60 -3.74
CA GLN A 56 -11.44 8.82 -4.10
C GLN A 56 -11.45 9.85 -2.95
N ARG A 57 -11.59 9.40 -1.71
CA ARG A 57 -11.50 10.33 -0.56
C ARG A 57 -10.14 11.01 -0.49
N TRP A 58 -9.04 10.28 -0.61
CA TRP A 58 -7.69 10.85 -0.61
C TRP A 58 -7.47 11.81 -1.77
N LEU A 59 -7.99 11.49 -2.95
CA LEU A 59 -7.80 12.29 -4.18
C LEU A 59 -8.56 13.62 -4.15
N TYR A 60 -9.75 13.65 -3.55
CA TYR A 60 -10.67 14.78 -3.73
C TYR A 60 -11.06 15.50 -2.44
N LEU A 61 -10.84 14.91 -1.27
CA LEU A 61 -11.13 15.62 -0.03
C LEU A 61 -10.02 16.60 0.34
N LYS A 62 -10.44 17.62 1.04
CA LYS A 62 -9.60 18.62 1.66
C LYS A 62 -9.75 18.55 3.17
N ASP A 63 -8.79 19.08 3.88
CA ASP A 63 -8.87 19.25 5.32
C ASP A 63 -9.72 20.48 5.71
N SER A 64 -9.80 20.76 7.01
CA SER A 64 -10.52 21.92 7.55
C SER A 64 -9.95 23.29 7.14
N GLU A 65 -8.75 23.32 6.59
CA GLU A 65 -8.10 24.53 6.05
C GLU A 65 -8.22 24.62 4.52
N GLU A 66 -9.10 23.84 3.90
CA GLU A 66 -9.31 23.74 2.44
C GLU A 66 -8.10 23.19 1.67
N LYS A 67 -7.15 22.55 2.34
CA LYS A 67 -5.96 21.99 1.74
C LYS A 67 -6.21 20.55 1.27
N PRO A 68 -5.85 20.21 0.02
CA PRO A 68 -6.00 18.84 -0.47
C PRO A 68 -5.25 17.80 0.38
N LEU A 69 -5.90 16.70 0.71
CA LEU A 69 -5.27 15.64 1.52
C LEU A 69 -4.03 15.04 0.84
N LEU A 70 -4.01 15.01 -0.49
CA LEU A 70 -2.83 14.57 -1.24
C LEU A 70 -1.60 15.44 -0.99
N GLU A 71 -1.76 16.73 -0.74
CA GLU A 71 -0.61 17.59 -0.43
C GLU A 71 0.05 17.22 0.90
N HIS A 72 -0.76 16.84 1.91
CA HIS A 72 -0.23 16.34 3.18
C HIS A 72 0.53 15.04 2.98
N LEU A 73 -0.01 14.13 2.16
CA LEU A 73 0.62 12.86 1.85
C LEU A 73 1.91 13.04 1.03
N ASN A 74 1.87 13.95 0.04
CA ASN A 74 3.07 14.28 -0.74
C ASN A 74 4.17 14.88 0.15
N LYS A 75 3.82 15.82 1.01
CA LYS A 75 4.77 16.40 1.96
C LYS A 75 5.35 15.33 2.89
N PHE A 76 4.54 14.40 3.38
CA PHE A 76 4.99 13.29 4.22
C PHE A 76 6.06 12.45 3.50
N LEU A 77 5.87 12.17 2.22
CA LEU A 77 6.83 11.44 1.40
C LEU A 77 8.09 12.28 1.08
N ASP A 78 7.93 13.59 0.83
CA ASP A 78 9.05 14.50 0.57
C ASP A 78 9.95 14.65 1.81
N ASP A 79 9.37 14.57 2.99
CA ASP A 79 10.09 14.57 4.27
C ASP A 79 10.84 13.22 4.51
N GLY A 80 10.83 12.29 3.56
CA GLY A 80 11.54 11.00 3.64
C GLY A 80 10.90 9.99 4.60
N LYS A 81 9.65 10.20 4.98
CA LYS A 81 8.94 9.33 5.91
C LYS A 81 8.39 8.07 5.24
N LEU A 82 8.12 7.06 6.03
CA LEU A 82 7.82 5.72 5.54
C LEU A 82 6.33 5.47 5.38
N ILE A 83 5.98 4.80 4.29
CA ILE A 83 4.61 4.33 4.04
C ILE A 83 4.62 2.83 3.75
N MET A 84 3.68 2.11 4.32
CA MET A 84 3.44 0.70 4.03
C MET A 84 1.94 0.44 3.85
N GLY A 85 1.59 -0.38 2.87
CA GLY A 85 0.22 -0.86 2.66
C GLY A 85 0.14 -2.38 2.73
N ILE A 86 -0.83 -2.89 3.47
CA ILE A 86 -1.08 -4.33 3.60
C ILE A 86 -2.45 -4.64 3.01
N CYS A 87 -2.54 -5.60 2.08
CA CYS A 87 -3.78 -6.05 1.46
C CYS A 87 -4.58 -4.86 0.87
N ASN A 88 -5.73 -4.49 1.44
CA ASN A 88 -6.53 -3.33 1.01
C ASN A 88 -5.72 -2.02 1.08
N GLY A 89 -4.84 -1.85 2.06
CA GLY A 89 -3.91 -0.72 2.12
C GLY A 89 -2.91 -0.69 0.96
N PHE A 90 -2.40 -1.84 0.52
CA PHE A 90 -1.56 -1.91 -0.68
C PHE A 90 -2.36 -1.56 -1.95
N GLN A 91 -3.59 -2.07 -2.08
CA GLN A 91 -4.50 -1.71 -3.17
C GLN A 91 -4.76 -0.19 -3.20
N LEU A 92 -4.90 0.44 -2.04
CA LEU A 92 -5.03 1.89 -1.91
C LEU A 92 -3.80 2.63 -2.44
N LEU A 93 -2.58 2.23 -2.03
CA LEU A 93 -1.34 2.86 -2.49
C LEU A 93 -1.15 2.77 -4.01
N VAL A 94 -1.53 1.64 -4.61
CA VAL A 94 -1.52 1.47 -6.08
C VAL A 94 -2.56 2.38 -6.73
N LYS A 95 -3.78 2.45 -6.21
CA LYS A 95 -4.85 3.31 -6.77
C LYS A 95 -4.56 4.80 -6.62
N LEU A 96 -3.81 5.19 -5.59
CA LEU A 96 -3.33 6.56 -5.43
C LEU A 96 -2.15 6.90 -6.35
N GLY A 97 -1.54 5.92 -7.01
CA GLY A 97 -0.33 6.13 -7.81
C GLY A 97 0.91 6.44 -6.97
N ILE A 98 0.94 6.00 -5.71
CA ILE A 98 2.13 6.06 -4.85
C ILE A 98 3.08 4.92 -5.20
N LEU A 99 2.53 3.79 -5.62
CA LEU A 99 3.27 2.63 -6.10
C LEU A 99 2.94 2.36 -7.58
N PRO A 100 3.94 2.00 -8.39
CA PRO A 100 5.37 1.81 -8.09
C PRO A 100 6.23 3.09 -8.11
N CYS A 101 5.69 4.22 -8.54
CA CYS A 101 6.36 5.53 -8.59
C CYS A 101 7.56 5.56 -9.56
N LEU A 102 7.42 4.95 -10.73
CA LEU A 102 8.41 5.05 -11.80
C LEU A 102 8.63 6.52 -12.19
N ASP A 103 9.87 6.89 -12.47
CA ASP A 103 10.29 8.24 -12.84
C ASP A 103 9.95 9.31 -11.77
N ASN A 104 9.81 8.90 -10.49
CA ASN A 104 9.33 9.76 -9.39
C ASN A 104 7.97 10.42 -9.64
N LYS A 105 7.14 9.83 -10.50
CA LYS A 105 5.81 10.32 -10.83
C LYS A 105 4.79 9.84 -9.80
N ARG A 106 4.75 10.50 -8.67
CA ARG A 106 3.77 10.25 -7.62
C ARG A 106 2.37 10.68 -8.06
N PHE A 107 1.37 9.96 -7.56
CA PHE A 107 -0.05 10.17 -7.83
C PHE A 107 -0.46 9.99 -9.31
N GLU A 108 0.42 9.40 -10.11
CA GLU A 108 0.15 8.89 -11.43
C GLU A 108 0.01 7.37 -11.37
N ARG A 109 -1.15 6.85 -11.70
CA ARG A 109 -1.38 5.41 -11.64
C ARG A 109 -0.73 4.70 -12.82
N GLN A 110 0.36 4.00 -12.56
CA GLN A 110 1.21 3.33 -13.56
C GLN A 110 0.93 1.82 -13.66
N VAL A 111 0.31 1.24 -12.64
CA VAL A 111 -0.12 -0.17 -12.62
C VAL A 111 -1.52 -0.27 -12.03
N SER A 112 -2.14 -1.43 -12.13
CA SER A 112 -3.44 -1.69 -11.53
C SER A 112 -3.47 -3.06 -10.86
N LEU A 113 -4.46 -3.26 -9.98
CA LEU A 113 -4.80 -4.56 -9.42
C LEU A 113 -6.14 -4.99 -9.98
N THR A 114 -6.26 -6.28 -10.31
CA THR A 114 -7.45 -6.88 -10.88
C THR A 114 -7.74 -8.24 -10.23
N HIS A 115 -8.84 -8.84 -10.63
CA HIS A 115 -9.26 -10.14 -10.10
C HIS A 115 -8.19 -11.20 -10.23
N ASN A 116 -8.14 -12.11 -9.25
CA ASN A 116 -7.29 -13.28 -9.27
C ASN A 116 -7.53 -14.10 -10.56
N LEU A 117 -6.50 -14.81 -11.03
CA LEU A 117 -6.63 -15.69 -12.19
C LEU A 117 -7.68 -16.80 -11.99
N SER A 118 -7.87 -17.23 -10.75
CA SER A 118 -8.89 -18.21 -10.36
C SER A 118 -10.33 -17.66 -10.45
N ALA A 119 -10.51 -16.35 -10.65
CA ALA A 119 -11.78 -15.64 -10.55
C ALA A 119 -12.52 -15.86 -9.21
N ARG A 120 -11.78 -16.22 -8.16
CA ARG A 120 -12.31 -16.51 -6.82
C ARG A 120 -11.54 -15.72 -5.77
N TYR A 121 -12.17 -15.56 -4.61
CA TYR A 121 -11.50 -15.15 -3.40
C TYR A 121 -10.53 -16.25 -2.94
N GLU A 122 -9.26 -15.90 -2.77
CA GLU A 122 -8.24 -16.82 -2.29
C GLU A 122 -8.08 -16.65 -0.77
N ASP A 123 -8.14 -17.76 -0.03
CA ASP A 123 -7.87 -17.82 1.40
C ASP A 123 -7.01 -19.06 1.67
N ARG A 124 -5.71 -18.87 1.65
CA ARG A 124 -4.71 -19.94 1.85
C ARG A 124 -3.38 -19.38 2.28
N TRP A 125 -2.55 -20.22 2.87
CA TRP A 125 -1.16 -19.91 3.13
C TRP A 125 -0.35 -19.98 1.85
N VAL A 126 0.55 -19.03 1.70
CA VAL A 126 1.49 -18.93 0.57
C VAL A 126 2.88 -18.63 1.08
N GLU A 127 3.85 -18.96 0.26
CA GLU A 127 5.23 -18.61 0.46
C GLU A 127 5.65 -17.55 -0.54
N LEU A 128 6.26 -16.50 -0.04
CA LEU A 128 6.77 -15.37 -0.82
C LEU A 128 8.28 -15.30 -0.67
N LYS A 129 8.98 -15.27 -1.79
CA LYS A 129 10.41 -15.00 -1.84
C LYS A 129 10.66 -13.50 -1.92
N ALA A 130 11.50 -12.99 -1.04
CA ALA A 130 11.94 -11.61 -1.11
C ALA A 130 13.04 -11.42 -2.17
N ASN A 131 12.98 -10.29 -2.87
CA ASN A 131 14.04 -9.91 -3.80
C ASN A 131 15.16 -9.19 -3.01
N PRO A 132 16.35 -9.80 -2.88
CA PRO A 132 17.44 -9.21 -2.08
C PRO A 132 18.02 -7.92 -2.69
N LYS A 133 17.71 -7.63 -3.96
CA LYS A 133 18.13 -6.42 -4.66
C LYS A 133 17.09 -5.29 -4.57
N SER A 134 15.92 -5.57 -4.02
CA SER A 134 14.85 -4.57 -3.91
C SER A 134 15.27 -3.41 -2.99
N PRO A 135 14.98 -2.16 -3.38
CA PRO A 135 15.16 -1.00 -2.49
C PRO A 135 14.17 -0.97 -1.33
N CYS A 136 13.23 -1.90 -1.28
CA CYS A 136 12.21 -1.97 -0.22
C CYS A 136 12.85 -2.29 1.13
N ILE A 137 12.90 -1.31 2.03
CA ILE A 137 13.51 -1.46 3.35
C ILE A 137 12.79 -2.48 4.23
N PHE A 138 11.49 -2.71 4.01
CA PHE A 138 10.67 -3.63 4.81
C PHE A 138 10.95 -5.11 4.51
N THR A 139 11.66 -5.41 3.41
CA THR A 139 12.02 -6.79 3.04
C THR A 139 13.51 -7.09 3.18
N GLN A 140 14.30 -6.12 3.67
CA GLN A 140 15.74 -6.31 3.88
C GLN A 140 16.00 -7.38 4.95
N GLY A 141 16.91 -8.31 4.62
CA GLY A 141 17.26 -9.43 5.51
C GLY A 141 16.22 -10.55 5.56
N ILE A 142 15.16 -10.46 4.79
CA ILE A 142 14.16 -11.51 4.63
C ILE A 142 14.48 -12.29 3.36
N ASP A 143 14.45 -13.63 3.44
CA ASP A 143 14.56 -14.51 2.27
C ASP A 143 13.18 -15.04 1.87
N LEU A 144 12.46 -15.60 2.82
CA LEU A 144 11.15 -16.20 2.63
C LEU A 144 10.16 -15.71 3.69
N LEU A 145 8.91 -15.49 3.26
CA LEU A 145 7.78 -15.15 4.12
C LEU A 145 6.67 -16.17 3.90
N GLN A 146 6.15 -16.74 4.98
CA GLN A 146 4.91 -17.51 4.96
C GLN A 146 3.78 -16.61 5.48
N VAL A 147 2.82 -16.30 4.63
CA VAL A 147 1.71 -15.40 4.94
C VAL A 147 0.39 -15.94 4.37
N PRO A 148 -0.74 -15.62 4.99
CA PRO A 148 -2.04 -15.92 4.38
C PRO A 148 -2.36 -14.89 3.31
N VAL A 149 -2.74 -15.34 2.11
CA VAL A 149 -3.45 -14.50 1.14
C VAL A 149 -4.93 -14.52 1.47
N ARG A 150 -5.58 -13.36 1.40
CA ARG A 150 -7.02 -13.18 1.60
C ARG A 150 -7.51 -12.03 0.73
N HIS A 151 -7.71 -12.31 -0.57
CA HIS A 151 -8.15 -11.31 -1.52
C HIS A 151 -8.84 -11.93 -2.75
N GLY A 152 -9.74 -11.16 -3.36
CA GLY A 152 -10.31 -11.43 -4.67
C GLY A 152 -9.59 -10.69 -5.79
N GLU A 153 -8.93 -9.56 -5.45
CA GLU A 153 -8.19 -8.67 -6.36
C GLU A 153 -6.75 -8.53 -5.89
N GLY A 154 -5.86 -9.40 -6.34
CA GLY A 154 -4.43 -9.40 -5.97
C GLY A 154 -3.48 -9.53 -7.14
N ARG A 155 -4.00 -9.59 -8.38
CA ARG A 155 -3.18 -9.69 -9.58
C ARG A 155 -2.78 -8.30 -10.07
N ILE A 156 -1.48 -8.03 -10.08
CA ILE A 156 -0.92 -6.81 -10.67
C ILE A 156 -1.02 -6.92 -12.20
N VAL A 157 -1.43 -5.85 -12.84
CA VAL A 157 -1.43 -5.69 -14.29
C VAL A 157 -0.74 -4.38 -14.65
N THR A 158 0.09 -4.44 -15.68
CA THR A 158 0.79 -3.30 -16.26
C THR A 158 0.10 -2.88 -17.56
N PRO A 159 0.20 -1.61 -17.97
CA PRO A 159 -0.36 -1.16 -19.23
C PRO A 159 0.31 -1.80 -20.46
N ASP A 160 1.59 -2.18 -20.33
CA ASP A 160 2.41 -2.77 -21.37
C ASP A 160 3.57 -3.59 -20.79
N GLU A 161 4.26 -4.35 -21.65
CA GLU A 161 5.43 -5.16 -21.27
C GLU A 161 6.61 -4.29 -20.83
N THR A 162 6.79 -3.13 -21.41
CA THR A 162 7.87 -2.20 -21.05
C THR A 162 7.78 -1.78 -19.58
N THR A 163 6.58 -1.53 -19.09
CA THR A 163 6.34 -1.20 -17.67
C THR A 163 6.71 -2.38 -16.78
N LEU A 164 6.36 -3.61 -17.17
CA LEU A 164 6.72 -4.81 -16.41
C LEU A 164 8.24 -5.00 -16.37
N ASP A 165 8.90 -4.91 -17.52
CA ASP A 165 10.36 -5.03 -17.64
C ASP A 165 11.06 -3.99 -16.74
N ARG A 166 10.56 -2.78 -16.68
CA ARG A 166 11.10 -1.74 -15.80
C ARG A 166 10.95 -2.09 -14.32
N LEU A 167 9.78 -2.59 -13.90
CA LEU A 167 9.58 -3.02 -12.51
C LEU A 167 10.59 -4.10 -12.10
N GLU A 168 10.92 -5.01 -13.02
CA GLU A 168 11.91 -6.07 -12.81
C GLU A 168 13.35 -5.50 -12.78
N GLN A 169 13.72 -4.71 -13.77
CA GLN A 169 15.06 -4.13 -13.90
C GLN A 169 15.42 -3.18 -12.75
N GLU A 170 14.46 -2.37 -12.31
CA GLU A 170 14.60 -1.45 -11.17
C GLU A 170 14.42 -2.14 -9.81
N ASN A 171 14.18 -3.47 -9.81
CA ASN A 171 13.98 -4.29 -8.61
C ASN A 171 12.84 -3.82 -7.71
N LEU A 172 11.78 -3.26 -8.28
CA LEU A 172 10.64 -2.74 -7.53
C LEU A 172 9.66 -3.86 -7.12
N ILE A 173 9.78 -5.05 -7.70
CA ILE A 173 9.06 -6.25 -7.28
C ILE A 173 9.80 -6.83 -6.07
N CYS A 174 9.34 -6.47 -4.88
CA CYS A 174 10.01 -6.84 -3.63
C CYS A 174 9.68 -8.26 -3.14
N LEU A 175 8.51 -8.79 -3.50
CA LEU A 175 8.04 -10.12 -3.09
C LEU A 175 7.41 -10.84 -4.27
N GLN A 176 7.70 -12.15 -4.41
CA GLN A 176 7.14 -13.00 -5.46
C GLN A 176 6.68 -14.34 -4.88
N TYR A 177 5.59 -14.88 -5.37
CA TYR A 177 5.16 -16.24 -5.02
C TYR A 177 6.19 -17.27 -5.48
N THR A 178 6.54 -18.24 -4.61
CA THR A 178 7.52 -19.28 -4.93
C THR A 178 6.90 -20.48 -5.63
N ASN A 179 5.63 -20.74 -5.40
CA ASN A 179 4.89 -21.84 -6.03
C ASN A 179 3.68 -21.28 -6.77
N PRO A 180 3.63 -21.41 -8.09
CA PRO A 180 2.42 -21.12 -8.86
C PRO A 180 1.47 -22.32 -8.79
N ASN A 181 0.85 -22.57 -7.63
CA ASN A 181 -0.20 -23.57 -7.48
C ASN A 181 -1.55 -22.88 -7.35
#